data_1048e116c05e64addb0166862844a4b1
#
_entry.id   1048e116c05e64addb0166862844a4b1
#
_cell.length_a   1.000
_cell.length_b   1.000
_cell.length_c   1.000
_cell.angle_alpha   90.00
_cell.angle_beta   90.00
_cell.angle_gamma   90.00
#
_symmetry.space_group_name_H-M   'P 1'
#
loop_
_entity.id
_entity.type
_entity.pdbx_description
1 polymer ?
#
loop_
_entity_poly.entity_id
_entity_poly.type
_entity_poly.pdbx_seq_one_letter_code
_entity_poly.pdbx_strand_id
1 'polypeptide(L)'
;MNPRFFIKEEFTCDGKNCFDKINKKSLERLDLAREIADVPFTITSSWRSKAHNMEVGGKPNSAHLRGTAFDISCMSSYQRMQIVRGLLEAGFTRIGIAKSFIHADDDVESPQQVMWLY
;
A
#
# COMPACT_ATOMS: atom_id res chain seq x y z
N MET A 1 11.20 13.48 -1.26
CA MET A 1 11.66 12.31 -2.03
C MET A 1 10.88 12.19 -3.32
N ASN A 2 11.56 11.89 -4.42
CA ASN A 2 10.94 11.67 -5.72
C ASN A 2 11.05 10.18 -6.07
N PRO A 3 9.96 9.41 -6.03
CA PRO A 3 10.01 8.01 -6.40
C PRO A 3 10.36 7.85 -7.88
N ARG A 4 11.07 6.77 -8.22
CA ARG A 4 11.47 6.49 -9.60
C ARG A 4 10.37 5.84 -10.43
N PHE A 5 9.49 5.08 -9.77
CA PHE A 5 8.48 4.25 -10.43
C PHE A 5 7.06 4.75 -10.23
N PHE A 6 6.88 5.83 -9.47
CA PHE A 6 5.59 6.44 -9.20
C PHE A 6 5.62 7.93 -9.51
N ILE A 7 4.49 8.47 -9.95
CA ILE A 7 4.29 9.92 -10.06
C ILE A 7 3.27 10.33 -8.99
N LYS A 8 3.28 11.61 -8.61
CA LYS A 8 2.41 12.12 -7.54
C LYS A 8 0.93 11.87 -7.81
N GLU A 9 0.52 11.89 -9.08
CA GLU A 9 -0.86 11.72 -9.52
C GLU A 9 -1.40 10.31 -9.24
N GLU A 10 -0.54 9.33 -9.00
CA GLU A 10 -0.97 7.97 -8.66
C GLU A 10 -1.52 7.86 -7.24
N PHE A 11 -1.38 8.89 -6.41
CA PHE A 11 -1.83 8.90 -5.03
C PHE A 11 -3.01 9.83 -4.85
N THR A 12 -4.20 9.29 -5.11
CA THR A 12 -5.47 10.03 -4.98
C THR A 12 -6.28 9.44 -3.83
N CYS A 13 -6.73 10.31 -2.93
CA CYS A 13 -7.46 9.93 -1.73
C CYS A 13 -8.77 10.71 -1.70
N ASP A 14 -9.90 10.01 -1.80
CA ASP A 14 -11.23 10.64 -1.80
C ASP A 14 -11.32 11.79 -2.83
N GLY A 15 -10.83 11.52 -4.05
CA GLY A 15 -10.88 12.47 -5.16
C GLY A 15 -9.83 13.58 -5.13
N LYS A 16 -8.94 13.58 -4.14
CA LYS A 16 -7.90 14.61 -4.00
C LYS A 16 -6.52 13.97 -3.95
N ASN A 17 -5.51 14.69 -4.46
CA ASN A 17 -4.15 14.21 -4.35
C ASN A 17 -3.71 14.18 -2.88
N CYS A 18 -3.14 13.07 -2.45
CA CYS A 18 -2.70 12.89 -1.07
C CYS A 18 -1.22 12.51 -0.96
N PHE A 19 -0.44 12.79 -2.00
CA PHE A 19 0.97 12.45 -2.01
C PHE A 19 1.70 12.97 -0.75
N ASP A 20 1.39 14.20 -0.34
CA ASP A 20 2.03 14.82 0.82
C ASP A 20 1.67 14.16 2.16
N LYS A 21 0.64 13.33 2.18
CA LYS A 21 0.20 12.61 3.38
C LYS A 21 0.85 11.23 3.50
N ILE A 22 1.56 10.80 2.47
CA ILE A 22 2.22 9.49 2.47
C ILE A 22 3.50 9.56 3.28
N ASN A 23 3.73 8.55 4.11
CA ASN A 23 4.98 8.44 4.86
C ASN A 23 6.14 8.22 3.88
N LYS A 24 7.18 9.02 4.00
CA LYS A 24 8.30 9.02 3.03
C LYS A 24 9.04 7.69 3.00
N LYS A 25 9.31 7.10 4.15
CA LYS A 25 10.00 5.79 4.22
C LYS A 25 9.14 4.69 3.62
N SER A 26 7.83 4.73 3.88
CA SER A 26 6.89 3.77 3.31
C SER A 26 6.85 3.90 1.79
N LEU A 27 6.85 5.12 1.28
CA LEU A 27 6.88 5.37 -0.16
C LEU A 27 8.16 4.87 -0.81
N GLU A 28 9.32 5.09 -0.19
CA GLU A 28 10.61 4.58 -0.67
C GLU A 28 10.58 3.05 -0.76
N ARG A 29 10.02 2.41 0.26
CA ARG A 29 9.89 0.95 0.30
C ARG A 29 8.95 0.45 -0.78
N LEU A 30 7.83 1.15 -1.00
CA LEU A 30 6.89 0.81 -2.07
C LEU A 30 7.53 0.92 -3.45
N ASP A 31 8.31 1.99 -3.66
CA ASP A 31 9.01 2.21 -4.90
C ASP A 31 10.03 1.10 -5.18
N LEU A 32 10.78 0.68 -4.16
CA LEU A 32 11.70 -0.45 -4.25
C LEU A 32 10.95 -1.75 -4.54
N ALA A 33 9.80 -1.96 -3.90
CA ALA A 33 8.98 -3.15 -4.13
C ALA A 33 8.55 -3.26 -5.58
N ARG A 34 8.13 -2.15 -6.17
CA ARG A 34 7.72 -2.10 -7.58
C ARG A 34 8.89 -2.43 -8.50
N GLU A 35 10.08 -1.91 -8.21
CA GLU A 35 11.28 -2.22 -8.97
C GLU A 35 11.58 -3.72 -8.94
N ILE A 36 11.57 -4.32 -7.75
CA ILE A 36 11.85 -5.75 -7.56
C ILE A 36 10.80 -6.61 -8.25
N ALA A 37 9.53 -6.27 -8.08
CA ALA A 37 8.41 -7.04 -8.63
C ALA A 37 8.38 -7.04 -10.16
N ASP A 38 8.86 -5.97 -10.76
CA ASP A 38 8.90 -5.79 -12.23
C ASP A 38 7.52 -5.96 -12.89
N VAL A 39 6.47 -5.50 -12.20
CA VAL A 39 5.11 -5.41 -12.74
C VAL A 39 4.52 -4.07 -12.30
N PRO A 40 3.51 -3.54 -13.02
CA PRO A 40 2.86 -2.30 -12.60
C PRO A 40 2.19 -2.42 -11.23
N PHE A 41 2.28 -1.37 -10.44
CA PHE A 41 1.55 -1.23 -9.19
C PHE A 41 0.51 -0.13 -9.36
N THR A 42 -0.75 -0.51 -9.46
CA THR A 42 -1.85 0.44 -9.49
C THR A 42 -2.38 0.63 -8.09
N ILE A 43 -2.18 1.81 -7.52
CA ILE A 43 -2.57 2.10 -6.15
C ILE A 43 -4.05 2.47 -6.11
N THR A 44 -4.84 1.69 -5.40
CA THR A 44 -6.29 1.92 -5.26
C THR A 44 -6.64 2.60 -3.94
N SER A 45 -5.78 2.50 -2.94
CA SER A 45 -5.95 3.19 -1.67
C SER A 45 -4.58 3.42 -1.04
N SER A 46 -4.38 4.59 -0.43
CA SER A 46 -3.16 4.91 0.30
C SER A 46 -3.55 5.64 1.59
N TRP A 47 -3.25 6.92 1.76
CA TRP A 47 -3.67 7.64 2.94
C TRP A 47 -5.19 7.81 2.97
N ARG A 48 -5.78 7.73 4.17
CA ARG A 48 -7.19 8.04 4.40
C ARG A 48 -7.32 9.04 5.54
N SER A 49 -8.24 10.01 5.38
CA SER A 49 -8.69 10.83 6.51
C SER A 49 -9.54 9.97 7.44
N LYS A 50 -9.72 10.41 8.69
CA LYS A 50 -10.59 9.69 9.63
C LYS A 50 -12.01 9.57 9.08
N ALA A 51 -12.54 10.64 8.49
CA ALA A 51 -13.89 10.66 7.94
C ALA A 51 -14.03 9.64 6.80
N HIS A 52 -13.10 9.65 5.85
CA HIS A 52 -13.14 8.71 4.73
C HIS A 52 -12.96 7.27 5.20
N ASN A 53 -12.06 7.02 6.14
CA ASN A 53 -11.87 5.70 6.71
C ASN A 53 -13.15 5.15 7.33
N MET A 54 -13.90 6.00 8.01
CA MET A 54 -15.17 5.62 8.59
C MET A 54 -16.20 5.29 7.50
N GLU A 55 -16.28 6.10 6.45
CA GLU A 55 -17.21 5.89 5.33
C GLU A 55 -17.01 4.55 4.64
N VAL A 56 -15.76 4.13 4.46
CA VAL A 56 -15.44 2.87 3.76
C VAL A 56 -15.38 1.65 4.70
N GLY A 57 -15.75 1.84 5.97
CA GLY A 57 -15.76 0.75 6.94
C GLY A 57 -14.37 0.29 7.40
N GLY A 58 -13.38 1.15 7.29
CA GLY A 58 -12.03 0.86 7.76
C GLY A 58 -11.96 0.77 9.28
N LYS A 59 -10.98 0.05 9.78
CA LYS A 59 -10.78 -0.07 11.23
C LYS A 59 -10.35 1.28 11.82
N PRO A 60 -10.80 1.63 13.03
CA PRO A 60 -10.46 2.92 13.64
C PRO A 60 -8.96 3.18 13.79
N ASN A 61 -8.15 2.13 13.87
CA ASN A 61 -6.70 2.23 14.00
C ASN A 61 -5.98 1.74 12.73
N SER A 62 -6.54 2.05 11.56
CA SER A 62 -5.97 1.62 10.29
C SER A 62 -4.63 2.28 9.99
N ALA A 63 -3.69 1.51 9.44
CA ALA A 63 -2.41 2.02 8.96
C ALA A 63 -2.57 3.03 7.82
N HIS A 64 -3.68 2.97 7.08
CA HIS A 64 -3.99 3.98 6.05
C HIS A 64 -4.08 5.39 6.62
N LEU A 65 -4.51 5.53 7.87
CA LEU A 65 -4.59 6.84 8.55
C LEU A 65 -3.22 7.47 8.76
N ARG A 66 -2.18 6.64 8.85
CA ARG A 66 -0.81 7.10 9.11
C ARG A 66 0.03 7.25 7.84
N GLY A 67 -0.56 6.97 6.68
CA GLY A 67 0.15 7.07 5.41
C GLY A 67 1.19 5.96 5.19
N THR A 68 1.07 4.85 5.92
CA THR A 68 2.03 3.73 5.84
C THR A 68 1.47 2.52 5.11
N ALA A 69 0.24 2.60 4.61
CA ALA A 69 -0.45 1.49 3.97
C ALA A 69 -0.85 1.80 2.54
N PHE A 70 -0.81 0.77 1.70
CA PHE A 70 -1.15 0.85 0.29
C PHE A 70 -1.95 -0.38 -0.10
N ASP A 71 -3.02 -0.16 -0.87
CA ASP A 71 -3.74 -1.24 -1.53
C ASP A 71 -3.38 -1.19 -3.01
N ILE A 72 -2.94 -2.31 -3.54
CA ILE A 72 -2.42 -2.43 -4.91
C ILE A 72 -3.35 -3.36 -5.67
N SER A 73 -3.90 -2.90 -6.81
CA SER A 73 -4.76 -3.72 -7.64
C SER A 73 -4.02 -4.98 -8.11
N CYS A 74 -4.69 -6.13 -8.02
CA CYS A 74 -4.09 -7.40 -8.39
C CYS A 74 -5.17 -8.34 -8.90
N MET A 75 -5.15 -8.66 -10.19
CA MET A 75 -6.21 -9.42 -10.85
C MET A 75 -5.76 -10.79 -11.35
N SER A 76 -4.50 -11.16 -11.21
CA SER A 76 -4.00 -12.45 -11.69
C SER A 76 -3.06 -13.12 -10.69
N SER A 77 -2.94 -14.43 -10.79
CA SER A 77 -2.03 -15.21 -9.92
C SER A 77 -0.57 -14.84 -10.17
N TYR A 78 -0.21 -14.57 -11.42
CA TYR A 78 1.15 -14.16 -11.75
C TYR A 78 1.49 -12.82 -11.08
N GLN A 79 0.63 -11.82 -11.24
CA GLN A 79 0.83 -10.51 -10.62
C GLN A 79 0.90 -10.64 -9.10
N ARG A 80 0.04 -11.46 -8.52
CA ARG A 80 0.01 -11.65 -7.06
C ARG A 80 1.35 -12.15 -6.54
N MET A 81 1.92 -13.15 -7.20
CA MET A 81 3.23 -13.68 -6.81
C MET A 81 4.31 -12.61 -6.90
N GLN A 82 4.36 -11.88 -8.01
CA GLN A 82 5.38 -10.85 -8.22
C GLN A 82 5.23 -9.69 -7.24
N ILE A 83 4.01 -9.23 -7.02
CA ILE A 83 3.75 -8.12 -6.08
C ILE A 83 4.13 -8.53 -4.67
N VAL A 84 3.67 -9.69 -4.20
CA VAL A 84 3.98 -10.16 -2.84
C VAL A 84 5.49 -10.35 -2.66
N ARG A 85 6.16 -10.95 -3.65
CA ARG A 85 7.62 -11.12 -3.61
C ARG A 85 8.33 -9.77 -3.48
N GLY A 86 7.95 -8.81 -4.31
CA GLY A 86 8.55 -7.48 -4.28
C GLY A 86 8.33 -6.79 -2.94
N LEU A 87 7.12 -6.87 -2.42
CA LEU A 87 6.78 -6.26 -1.13
C LEU A 87 7.60 -6.86 0.02
N LEU A 88 7.70 -8.18 0.07
CA LEU A 88 8.46 -8.85 1.12
C LEU A 88 9.95 -8.54 1.02
N GLU A 89 10.51 -8.60 -0.17
CA GLU A 89 11.93 -8.29 -0.38
C GLU A 89 12.26 -6.83 -0.07
N ALA A 90 11.32 -5.92 -0.32
CA ALA A 90 11.51 -4.50 0.02
C ALA A 90 11.36 -4.22 1.51
N GLY A 91 10.84 -5.17 2.29
CA GLY A 91 10.78 -5.06 3.74
C GLY A 91 9.42 -4.70 4.32
N PHE A 92 8.32 -4.85 3.56
CA PHE A 92 7.00 -4.71 4.15
C PHE A 92 6.76 -5.86 5.12
N THR A 93 6.23 -5.55 6.28
CA THR A 93 6.08 -6.51 7.39
C THR A 93 4.65 -6.97 7.58
N ARG A 94 3.73 -6.41 6.83
CA ARG A 94 2.30 -6.69 6.98
C ARG A 94 1.66 -6.76 5.60
N ILE A 95 1.15 -7.94 5.25
CA ILE A 95 0.59 -8.21 3.92
C ILE A 95 -0.82 -8.77 4.06
N GLY A 96 -1.78 -8.18 3.35
CA GLY A 96 -3.14 -8.70 3.25
C GLY A 96 -3.42 -9.16 1.83
N ILE A 97 -3.97 -10.36 1.68
CA ILE A 97 -4.26 -10.96 0.38
C ILE A 97 -5.77 -10.95 0.17
N ALA A 98 -6.23 -10.16 -0.78
CA ALA A 98 -7.63 -10.12 -1.19
C ALA A 98 -7.77 -10.67 -2.60
N LYS A 99 -9.02 -10.90 -3.02
CA LYS A 99 -9.30 -11.44 -4.35
C LYS A 99 -8.80 -10.54 -5.48
N SER A 100 -8.90 -9.21 -5.30
CA SER A 100 -8.61 -8.25 -6.36
C SER A 100 -7.56 -7.21 -5.98
N PHE A 101 -6.98 -7.32 -4.79
CA PHE A 101 -5.92 -6.40 -4.37
C PHE A 101 -4.99 -7.03 -3.34
N ILE A 102 -3.85 -6.41 -3.17
CA ILE A 102 -2.89 -6.75 -2.12
C ILE A 102 -2.75 -5.52 -1.23
N HIS A 103 -2.97 -5.70 0.07
CA HIS A 103 -2.67 -4.67 1.07
C HIS A 103 -1.24 -4.85 1.54
N ALA A 104 -0.50 -3.76 1.64
CA ALA A 104 0.84 -3.77 2.22
C ALA A 104 1.01 -2.59 3.15
N ASP A 105 1.58 -2.82 4.32
CA ASP A 105 1.98 -1.73 5.20
C ASP A 105 3.24 -2.09 5.99
N ASP A 106 3.93 -1.06 6.44
CA ASP A 106 5.09 -1.17 7.30
C ASP A 106 4.84 -0.45 8.64
N ASP A 107 3.57 -0.43 9.04
CA ASP A 107 3.12 0.26 10.24
C ASP A 107 3.69 -0.37 11.50
N VAL A 108 4.48 0.41 12.25
CA VAL A 108 5.15 -0.08 13.46
C VAL A 108 4.22 -0.19 14.68
N GLU A 109 3.03 0.39 14.59
CA GLU A 109 2.05 0.38 15.69
C GLU A 109 1.15 -0.85 15.68
N SER A 110 1.34 -1.75 14.71
CA SER A 110 0.54 -2.96 14.54
C SER A 110 1.40 -4.21 14.66
N PRO A 111 0.80 -5.40 14.87
CA PRO A 111 1.58 -6.65 14.93
C PRO A 111 2.43 -6.83 13.69
N GLN A 112 3.71 -7.20 13.90
CA GLN A 112 4.70 -7.31 12.83
C GLN A 112 4.78 -8.72 12.25
N GLN A 113 5.26 -8.82 11.01
CA GLN A 113 5.53 -10.07 10.30
C GLN A 113 4.28 -10.96 10.23
N VAL A 114 3.18 -10.38 9.78
CA VAL A 114 1.91 -11.09 9.62
C VAL A 114 1.41 -10.99 8.18
N MET A 115 0.74 -12.04 7.73
CA MET A 115 0.06 -12.09 6.45
C MET A 115 -1.33 -12.65 6.70
N TRP A 116 -2.35 -12.02 6.12
CA TRP A 116 -3.72 -12.44 6.32
C TRP A 116 -4.49 -12.50 5.00
N LEU A 117 -5.63 -13.19 5.05
CA LEU A 117 -6.57 -13.25 3.94
C LEU A 117 -7.78 -12.38 4.26
N TYR A 118 -8.29 -11.77 3.23
CA TYR A 118 -9.56 -11.06 3.34
C TYR A 118 -10.73 -11.99 3.07
#